data_133f0aab28b4e10d9777d28a7142ccd4
#
_entry.id   133f0aab28b4e10d9777d28a7142ccd4
#
_cell.length_a   1.000
_cell.length_b   1.000
_cell.length_c   1.000
_cell.angle_alpha   90.00
_cell.angle_beta   90.00
_cell.angle_gamma   90.00
#
_symmetry.space_group_name_H-M   'P 1'
#
loop_
_entity.id
_entity.type
_entity.pdbx_description
1 polymer ?
#
loop_
_entity_poly.entity_id
_entity_poly.type
_entity_poly.pdbx_seq_one_letter_code
_entity_poly.pdbx_strand_id
1 'polypeptide(L)'
;MVIGDWDLVICPAFGPTGEAVSQTHPTISAKVAQITWEPVIVAFLCNWCSYAGADLAGSSRLSYPANVRVVRVPCSGRVNPMFVIQCFKRGFDGVLIAGCHPGDCHYAKGNYYARRRMPLVQELLGYLGVEPGRIRFDWVSASESGRFAEVVSEVTEAVRKLGPYGRPSPIAVPMLPTDIAPVTETEPVHEQG
;
A
#
# COMPACT_ATOMS: atom_id res chain seq x y z
N MET A 1 -4.24 7.52 -51.49
CA MET A 1 -3.70 7.27 -50.15
C MET A 1 -4.76 6.45 -49.42
N VAL A 2 -4.58 5.13 -49.43
CA VAL A 2 -5.59 4.12 -49.09
C VAL A 2 -5.44 3.76 -47.66
N ILE A 3 -6.49 3.92 -46.87
CA ILE A 3 -6.55 3.54 -45.46
C ILE A 3 -6.94 2.06 -45.44
N GLY A 4 -6.03 1.22 -44.94
CA GLY A 4 -6.21 -0.23 -44.87
C GLY A 4 -7.24 -0.66 -43.84
N ASP A 5 -8.07 -1.60 -44.24
CA ASP A 5 -9.06 -2.33 -43.50
C ASP A 5 -8.39 -3.09 -42.31
N TRP A 6 -8.94 -2.90 -41.13
CA TRP A 6 -8.68 -3.77 -39.99
C TRP A 6 -9.73 -4.86 -39.97
N ASP A 7 -9.42 -5.99 -40.58
CA ASP A 7 -10.27 -7.16 -40.57
C ASP A 7 -10.46 -7.69 -39.13
N LEU A 8 -11.70 -7.63 -38.77
CA LEU A 8 -12.31 -8.25 -37.59
C LEU A 8 -12.00 -9.76 -37.61
N VAL A 9 -11.19 -10.24 -36.68
CA VAL A 9 -11.04 -11.68 -36.44
C VAL A 9 -12.31 -12.19 -35.78
N ILE A 10 -13.26 -12.57 -36.60
CA ILE A 10 -14.51 -13.24 -36.22
C ILE A 10 -14.16 -14.68 -35.85
N CYS A 11 -14.51 -15.10 -34.63
CA CYS A 11 -14.53 -16.50 -34.24
C CYS A 11 -15.29 -17.34 -35.29
N PRO A 12 -14.77 -18.51 -35.72
CA PRO A 12 -15.47 -19.35 -36.65
C PRO A 12 -16.78 -19.87 -36.05
N ALA A 13 -17.84 -19.61 -36.81
CA ALA A 13 -19.18 -20.07 -36.48
C ALA A 13 -19.31 -21.61 -36.50
N PHE A 14 -20.14 -22.09 -35.62
CA PHE A 14 -20.68 -23.44 -35.52
C PHE A 14 -20.89 -24.15 -36.87
N GLY A 15 -20.22 -25.29 -37.06
CA GLY A 15 -20.57 -26.26 -38.10
C GLY A 15 -21.77 -27.12 -37.64
N PRO A 16 -22.64 -27.56 -38.61
CA PRO A 16 -23.83 -28.33 -38.28
C PRO A 16 -23.54 -29.84 -38.29
N THR A 17 -22.93 -30.39 -37.23
CA THR A 17 -22.98 -31.82 -36.97
C THR A 17 -22.99 -32.02 -35.47
N GLY A 18 -24.14 -32.46 -34.97
CA GLY A 18 -24.38 -32.72 -33.57
C GLY A 18 -23.67 -34.00 -33.08
N GLU A 19 -22.43 -33.88 -32.70
CA GLU A 19 -21.78 -34.84 -31.82
C GLU A 19 -21.48 -34.17 -30.49
N ALA A 20 -22.18 -34.60 -29.46
CA ALA A 20 -21.93 -34.20 -28.07
C ALA A 20 -20.54 -34.68 -27.66
N VAL A 21 -19.52 -33.86 -27.86
CA VAL A 21 -18.21 -34.07 -27.25
C VAL A 21 -18.37 -33.79 -25.76
N SER A 22 -18.52 -34.87 -25.01
CA SER A 22 -18.38 -34.86 -23.55
C SER A 22 -16.93 -34.49 -23.20
N GLN A 23 -16.60 -33.20 -23.31
CA GLN A 23 -15.41 -32.67 -22.70
C GLN A 23 -15.73 -32.43 -21.22
N THR A 24 -15.36 -33.41 -20.41
CA THR A 24 -15.20 -33.24 -18.97
C THR A 24 -14.10 -32.20 -18.78
N HIS A 25 -14.48 -30.91 -18.79
CA HIS A 25 -13.62 -29.87 -18.30
C HIS A 25 -13.26 -30.21 -16.84
N PRO A 26 -11.97 -30.31 -16.49
CA PRO A 26 -11.59 -30.50 -15.08
C PRO A 26 -12.23 -29.37 -14.30
N THR A 27 -13.07 -29.76 -13.39
CA THR A 27 -13.93 -28.89 -12.58
C THR A 27 -13.10 -27.76 -12.01
N ILE A 28 -13.42 -26.51 -12.40
CA ILE A 28 -12.85 -25.27 -11.86
C ILE A 28 -12.97 -25.23 -10.32
N SER A 29 -13.84 -26.04 -9.76
CA SER A 29 -14.06 -26.22 -8.32
C SER A 29 -12.83 -26.68 -7.52
N ALA A 30 -11.88 -27.40 -8.12
CA ALA A 30 -10.68 -27.86 -7.38
C ALA A 30 -9.56 -26.79 -7.27
N LYS A 31 -9.63 -25.73 -8.08
CA LYS A 31 -8.61 -24.66 -8.09
C LYS A 31 -9.02 -23.41 -7.29
N VAL A 32 -10.26 -23.37 -6.82
CA VAL A 32 -10.77 -22.32 -5.92
C VAL A 32 -10.42 -22.60 -4.44
N ALA A 33 -10.02 -23.82 -4.12
CA ALA A 33 -9.64 -24.21 -2.79
C ALA A 33 -8.17 -23.84 -2.53
N GLN A 34 -7.95 -22.64 -2.15
CA GLN A 34 -6.89 -22.02 -1.34
C GLN A 34 -6.49 -20.66 -1.91
N ILE A 35 -7.42 -19.71 -1.89
CA ILE A 35 -6.99 -18.32 -1.80
C ILE A 35 -6.44 -18.18 -0.38
N THR A 36 -5.17 -18.54 -0.22
CA THR A 36 -4.44 -18.25 1.02
C THR A 36 -4.43 -16.73 1.16
N TRP A 37 -5.03 -16.24 2.25
CA TRP A 37 -5.01 -14.83 2.56
C TRP A 37 -3.56 -14.33 2.62
N GLU A 38 -3.29 -13.22 1.96
CA GLU A 38 -2.01 -12.53 2.01
C GLU A 38 -2.21 -11.13 2.61
N PRO A 39 -1.36 -10.73 3.56
CA PRO A 39 -1.48 -9.42 4.18
C PRO A 39 -1.23 -8.30 3.18
N VAL A 40 -1.97 -7.20 3.29
CA VAL A 40 -1.72 -5.97 2.54
C VAL A 40 -1.09 -4.95 3.48
N ILE A 41 0.15 -4.57 3.19
CA ILE A 41 0.98 -3.72 4.04
C ILE A 41 1.24 -2.39 3.34
N VAL A 42 1.17 -1.29 4.08
CA VAL A 42 1.62 0.04 3.61
C VAL A 42 3.01 0.32 4.16
N ALA A 43 3.94 0.68 3.29
CA ALA A 43 5.29 1.10 3.67
C ALA A 43 5.51 2.59 3.39
N PHE A 44 5.64 3.39 4.44
CA PHE A 44 6.08 4.78 4.35
C PHE A 44 7.60 4.84 4.29
N LEU A 45 8.15 5.15 3.13
CA LEU A 45 9.58 5.15 2.90
C LEU A 45 10.12 6.58 2.72
N CYS A 46 11.17 6.91 3.48
CA CYS A 46 11.86 8.17 3.33
C CYS A 46 12.53 8.27 1.95
N ASN A 47 12.28 9.36 1.23
CA ASN A 47 12.78 9.59 -0.13
C ASN A 47 14.29 9.43 -0.26
N TRP A 48 15.06 9.89 0.73
CA TRP A 48 16.50 10.04 0.65
C TRP A 48 17.28 8.78 1.05
N CYS A 49 16.64 7.84 1.70
CA CYS A 49 17.30 6.63 2.19
C CYS A 49 16.48 5.36 1.89
N SER A 50 15.45 5.05 2.67
CA SER A 50 14.74 3.77 2.56
C SER A 50 14.03 3.56 1.22
N TYR A 51 13.54 4.63 0.56
CA TYR A 51 13.01 4.52 -0.80
C TYR A 51 14.11 4.24 -1.82
N ALA A 52 15.27 4.90 -1.71
CA ALA A 52 16.41 4.61 -2.56
C ALA A 52 16.94 3.19 -2.33
N GLY A 53 16.95 2.70 -1.08
CA GLY A 53 17.26 1.31 -0.76
C GLY A 53 16.26 0.32 -1.38
N ALA A 54 14.97 0.66 -1.40
CA ALA A 54 13.94 -0.12 -2.08
C ALA A 54 14.14 -0.15 -3.61
N ASP A 55 14.47 1.00 -4.20
CA ASP A 55 14.77 1.11 -5.63
C ASP A 55 16.01 0.28 -6.01
N LEU A 56 17.04 0.35 -5.18
CA LEU A 56 18.24 -0.47 -5.33
C LEU A 56 17.91 -1.98 -5.19
N ALA A 57 17.02 -2.37 -4.28
CA ALA A 57 16.58 -3.76 -4.14
C ALA A 57 15.88 -4.26 -5.41
N GLY A 58 15.02 -3.41 -6.00
CA GLY A 58 14.33 -3.72 -7.26
C GLY A 58 15.31 -3.83 -8.43
N SER A 59 16.22 -2.87 -8.60
CA SER A 59 17.22 -2.87 -9.67
C SER A 59 18.23 -4.03 -9.53
N SER A 60 18.55 -4.43 -8.30
CA SER A 60 19.38 -5.60 -7.99
C SER A 60 18.60 -6.92 -8.05
N ARG A 61 17.30 -6.89 -8.39
CA ARG A 61 16.42 -8.06 -8.48
C ARG A 61 16.40 -8.92 -7.21
N LEU A 62 16.48 -8.28 -6.05
CA LEU A 62 16.31 -8.97 -4.78
C LEU A 62 14.85 -9.42 -4.63
N SER A 63 14.67 -10.67 -4.21
CA SER A 63 13.34 -11.24 -4.01
C SER A 63 12.82 -10.89 -2.61
N TYR A 64 11.65 -10.29 -2.54
CA TYR A 64 10.90 -10.04 -1.30
C TYR A 64 9.39 -10.04 -1.59
N PRO A 65 8.52 -10.21 -0.57
CA PRO A 65 7.06 -10.27 -0.77
C PRO A 65 6.50 -9.04 -1.50
N ALA A 66 5.64 -9.26 -2.51
CA ALA A 66 5.07 -8.21 -3.36
C ALA A 66 3.81 -7.54 -2.77
N ASN A 67 3.42 -7.91 -1.56
CA ASN A 67 2.19 -7.47 -0.88
C ASN A 67 2.35 -6.13 -0.13
N VAL A 68 3.45 -5.42 -0.37
CA VAL A 68 3.74 -4.11 0.23
C VAL A 68 3.42 -2.98 -0.74
N ARG A 69 2.65 -2.00 -0.28
CA ARG A 69 2.31 -0.77 -1.01
C ARG A 69 3.19 0.37 -0.52
N VAL A 70 4.08 0.85 -1.39
CA VAL A 70 5.05 1.89 -1.03
C VAL A 70 4.43 3.27 -1.16
N VAL A 71 4.54 4.05 -0.10
CA VAL A 71 4.23 5.50 -0.06
C VAL A 71 5.52 6.25 0.22
N ARG A 72 6.00 6.98 -0.77
CA ARG A 72 7.20 7.81 -0.64
C ARG A 72 6.89 9.09 0.12
N VAL A 73 7.65 9.35 1.18
CA VAL A 73 7.52 10.56 2.00
C VAL A 73 8.83 11.35 1.99
N PRO A 74 8.80 12.68 2.12
CA PRO A 74 10.03 13.49 2.13
C PRO A 74 11.00 13.06 3.23
N CYS A 75 10.48 12.70 4.39
CA CYS A 75 11.26 12.24 5.54
C CYS A 75 10.38 11.40 6.48
N SER A 76 10.94 10.40 7.15
CA SER A 76 10.22 9.61 8.17
C SER A 76 9.66 10.49 9.31
N GLY A 77 10.32 11.60 9.64
CA GLY A 77 9.82 12.59 10.59
C GLY A 77 8.53 13.31 10.15
N ARG A 78 8.13 13.20 8.90
CA ARG A 78 6.87 13.77 8.37
C ARG A 78 5.71 12.79 8.40
N VAL A 79 5.95 11.54 8.72
CA VAL A 79 4.85 10.57 8.88
C VAL A 79 3.99 10.99 10.08
N ASN A 80 2.78 11.42 9.78
CA ASN A 80 1.81 11.78 10.80
C ASN A 80 1.16 10.51 11.37
N PRO A 81 0.97 10.40 12.69
CA PRO A 81 0.21 9.31 13.32
C PRO A 81 -1.14 9.04 12.64
N MET A 82 -1.81 10.09 12.20
CA MET A 82 -3.08 9.96 11.48
C MET A 82 -2.98 9.16 10.19
N PHE A 83 -1.83 9.17 9.51
CA PHE A 83 -1.65 8.34 8.31
C PHE A 83 -1.66 6.86 8.67
N VAL A 84 -1.01 6.49 9.78
CA VAL A 84 -1.00 5.10 10.28
C VAL A 84 -2.39 4.65 10.68
N ILE A 85 -3.13 5.49 11.44
CA ILE A 85 -4.52 5.23 11.83
C ILE A 85 -5.41 5.06 10.60
N GLN A 86 -5.25 5.91 9.58
CA GLN A 86 -6.02 5.81 8.34
C GLN A 86 -5.74 4.54 7.55
N CYS A 87 -4.51 4.00 7.60
CA CYS A 87 -4.21 2.71 6.99
C CYS A 87 -5.08 1.60 7.60
N PHE A 88 -5.11 1.50 8.93
CA PHE A 88 -5.93 0.48 9.60
C PHE A 88 -7.44 0.70 9.38
N LYS A 89 -7.91 1.95 9.40
CA LYS A 89 -9.30 2.27 9.05
C LYS A 89 -9.68 1.86 7.63
N ARG A 90 -8.75 1.86 6.70
CA ARG A 90 -8.95 1.44 5.31
C ARG A 90 -8.78 -0.07 5.10
N GLY A 91 -8.52 -0.83 6.17
CA GLY A 91 -8.41 -2.28 6.12
C GLY A 91 -7.06 -2.81 5.65
N PHE A 92 -5.99 -2.03 5.80
CA PHE A 92 -4.63 -2.55 5.66
C PHE A 92 -4.28 -3.39 6.89
N ASP A 93 -3.55 -4.47 6.66
CA ASP A 93 -3.23 -5.45 7.70
C ASP A 93 -1.98 -5.09 8.50
N GLY A 94 -1.10 -4.27 7.91
CA GLY A 94 0.13 -3.82 8.55
C GLY A 94 0.69 -2.52 7.99
N VAL A 95 1.56 -1.87 8.76
CA VAL A 95 2.24 -0.63 8.40
C VAL A 95 3.73 -0.73 8.71
N LEU A 96 4.55 -0.48 7.70
CA LEU A 96 6.00 -0.30 7.84
C LEU A 96 6.34 1.19 7.70
N ILE A 97 7.20 1.69 8.55
CA ILE A 97 7.77 3.03 8.43
C ILE A 97 9.28 2.88 8.43
N ALA A 98 9.94 3.27 7.34
CA ALA A 98 11.39 3.18 7.26
C ALA A 98 12.03 4.54 7.00
N GLY A 99 13.13 4.80 7.72
CA GLY A 99 13.87 6.05 7.68
C GLY A 99 15.37 5.88 7.66
N CYS A 100 16.09 7.01 7.56
CA CYS A 100 17.55 7.04 7.63
C CYS A 100 18.04 6.65 9.03
N HIS A 101 19.20 6.01 9.12
CA HIS A 101 19.88 5.78 10.39
C HIS A 101 20.05 7.08 11.20
N PRO A 102 20.09 7.01 12.54
CA PRO A 102 20.37 8.17 13.38
C PRO A 102 21.71 8.81 13.00
N GLY A 103 21.68 10.12 12.72
CA GLY A 103 22.84 10.85 12.23
C GLY A 103 22.84 11.14 10.72
N ASP A 104 22.21 10.28 9.90
CA ASP A 104 22.26 10.35 8.42
C ASP A 104 21.04 11.05 7.80
N CYS A 105 20.24 11.73 8.61
CA CYS A 105 19.04 12.37 8.09
C CYS A 105 19.35 13.55 7.17
N HIS A 106 18.85 13.52 5.94
CA HIS A 106 18.97 14.63 4.98
C HIS A 106 18.50 15.98 5.55
N TYR A 107 17.52 15.97 6.44
CA TYR A 107 17.00 17.15 7.14
C TYR A 107 17.54 17.29 8.58
N ALA A 108 18.69 16.72 8.86
CA ALA A 108 19.40 16.68 10.13
C ALA A 108 18.68 15.99 11.29
N LYS A 109 17.42 16.30 11.57
CA LYS A 109 16.71 15.85 12.78
C LYS A 109 15.42 15.04 12.54
N GLY A 110 15.02 14.82 11.29
CA GLY A 110 13.73 14.19 10.96
C GLY A 110 13.59 12.77 11.50
N ASN A 111 14.63 11.95 11.42
CA ASN A 111 14.67 10.59 11.97
C ASN A 111 14.58 10.57 13.50
N TYR A 112 15.16 11.53 14.20
CA TYR A 112 15.01 11.66 15.66
C TYR A 112 13.58 11.98 16.07
N TYR A 113 12.85 12.79 15.29
CA TYR A 113 11.42 13.01 15.51
C TYR A 113 10.61 11.74 15.29
N ALA A 114 10.91 10.97 14.24
CA ALA A 114 10.29 9.69 14.00
C ALA A 114 10.55 8.72 15.16
N ARG A 115 11.82 8.57 15.58
CA ARG A 115 12.22 7.70 16.70
C ARG A 115 11.44 7.97 17.99
N ARG A 116 11.15 9.23 18.31
CA ARG A 116 10.38 9.58 19.52
C ARG A 116 8.89 9.36 19.34
N ARG A 117 8.37 9.61 18.14
CA ARG A 117 6.94 9.55 17.86
C ARG A 117 6.41 8.13 17.68
N MET A 118 7.17 7.26 17.02
CA MET A 118 6.68 5.94 16.65
C MET A 118 6.32 5.03 17.84
N PRO A 119 7.08 4.98 18.93
CA PRO A 119 6.67 4.22 20.11
C PRO A 119 5.33 4.69 20.68
N LEU A 120 5.11 6.01 20.74
CA LEU A 120 3.84 6.57 21.21
C LEU A 120 2.66 6.21 20.30
N VAL A 121 2.91 6.16 18.99
CA VAL A 121 1.89 5.72 18.00
C VAL A 121 1.56 4.25 18.20
N GLN A 122 2.57 3.40 18.42
CA GLN A 122 2.35 1.98 18.67
C GLN A 122 1.54 1.76 19.96
N GLU A 123 1.86 2.47 21.02
CA GLU A 123 1.11 2.39 22.27
C GLU A 123 -0.34 2.86 22.10
N LEU A 124 -0.55 4.03 21.47
CA LEU A 124 -1.89 4.55 21.17
C LEU A 124 -2.72 3.56 20.34
N LEU A 125 -2.13 2.96 19.32
CA LEU A 125 -2.82 1.98 18.48
C LEU A 125 -3.12 0.68 19.23
N GLY A 126 -2.26 0.30 20.19
CA GLY A 126 -2.52 -0.80 21.11
C GLY A 126 -3.79 -0.57 21.93
N TYR A 127 -4.00 0.64 22.46
CA TYR A 127 -5.26 1.02 23.13
C TYR A 127 -6.48 0.97 22.21
N LEU A 128 -6.28 1.19 20.91
CA LEU A 128 -7.34 1.09 19.89
C LEU A 128 -7.57 -0.34 19.38
N GLY A 129 -6.89 -1.33 19.96
CA GLY A 129 -7.04 -2.74 19.63
C GLY A 129 -6.22 -3.21 18.41
N VAL A 130 -5.22 -2.43 17.99
CA VAL A 130 -4.27 -2.84 16.94
C VAL A 130 -3.10 -3.57 17.58
N GLU A 131 -2.84 -4.81 17.18
CA GLU A 131 -1.72 -5.57 17.71
C GLU A 131 -0.38 -4.91 17.34
N PRO A 132 0.56 -4.75 18.31
CA PRO A 132 1.83 -4.05 18.10
C PRO A 132 2.67 -4.61 16.94
N GLY A 133 2.58 -5.92 16.68
CA GLY A 133 3.28 -6.58 15.60
C GLY A 133 2.83 -6.18 14.18
N ARG A 134 1.72 -5.43 14.05
CA ARG A 134 1.23 -4.89 12.77
C ARG A 134 1.93 -3.60 12.36
N ILE A 135 2.69 -2.99 13.27
CA ILE A 135 3.38 -1.73 13.01
C ILE A 135 4.87 -1.94 13.24
N ARG A 136 5.64 -1.70 12.22
CA ARG A 136 7.09 -1.79 12.26
C ARG A 136 7.71 -0.44 11.93
N PHE A 137 8.69 -0.05 12.73
CA PHE A 137 9.57 1.06 12.42
C PHE A 137 11.00 0.54 12.32
N ASP A 138 11.70 0.88 11.23
CA ASP A 138 13.05 0.41 11.00
C ASP A 138 13.93 1.46 10.33
N TRP A 139 15.24 1.24 10.39
CA TRP A 139 16.24 2.07 9.75
C TRP A 139 16.78 1.35 8.53
N VAL A 140 16.76 2.04 7.38
CA VAL A 140 17.28 1.52 6.11
C VAL A 140 17.96 2.66 5.37
N SER A 141 19.24 2.50 5.07
CA SER A 141 20.02 3.43 4.26
C SER A 141 19.81 3.21 2.77
N ALA A 142 20.23 4.17 1.95
CA ALA A 142 20.12 4.08 0.49
C ALA A 142 20.92 2.92 -0.12
N SER A 143 22.02 2.51 0.53
CA SER A 143 22.87 1.39 0.09
C SER A 143 22.46 0.04 0.64
N GLU A 144 21.45 0.00 1.54
CA GLU A 144 21.06 -1.23 2.27
C GLU A 144 19.86 -1.93 1.61
N SER A 145 19.99 -2.25 0.32
CA SER A 145 18.94 -2.99 -0.41
C SER A 145 18.61 -4.36 0.19
N GLY A 146 19.62 -5.10 0.67
CA GLY A 146 19.44 -6.38 1.36
C GLY A 146 18.62 -6.21 2.64
N ARG A 147 18.99 -5.21 3.48
CA ARG A 147 18.25 -4.89 4.70
C ARG A 147 16.79 -4.51 4.41
N PHE A 148 16.55 -3.76 3.33
CA PHE A 148 15.18 -3.45 2.91
C PHE A 148 14.36 -4.72 2.64
N ALA A 149 14.92 -5.65 1.86
CA ALA A 149 14.26 -6.92 1.54
C ALA A 149 14.00 -7.79 2.79
N GLU A 150 14.94 -7.82 3.74
CA GLU A 150 14.79 -8.49 5.03
C GLU A 150 13.66 -7.89 5.84
N VAL A 151 13.65 -6.56 6.03
CA VAL A 151 12.62 -5.86 6.82
C VAL A 151 11.23 -6.09 6.24
N VAL A 152 11.08 -6.01 4.92
CA VAL A 152 9.81 -6.29 4.23
C VAL A 152 9.36 -7.73 4.50
N SER A 153 10.28 -8.68 4.44
CA SER A 153 9.99 -10.09 4.70
C SER A 153 9.60 -10.33 6.17
N GLU A 154 10.34 -9.76 7.11
CA GLU A 154 10.07 -9.84 8.55
C GLU A 154 8.68 -9.30 8.90
N VAL A 155 8.33 -8.12 8.37
CA VAL A 155 7.02 -7.50 8.61
C VAL A 155 5.90 -8.33 7.99
N THR A 156 6.09 -8.81 6.77
CA THR A 156 5.09 -9.66 6.11
C THR A 156 4.82 -10.94 6.90
N GLU A 157 5.87 -11.59 7.37
CA GLU A 157 5.76 -12.78 8.22
C GLU A 157 5.09 -12.49 9.56
N ALA A 158 5.44 -11.38 10.22
CA ALA A 158 4.82 -10.97 11.47
C ALA A 158 3.31 -10.76 11.31
N VAL A 159 2.92 -10.01 10.27
CA VAL A 159 1.51 -9.72 9.99
C VAL A 159 0.77 -10.99 9.56
N ARG A 160 1.41 -11.88 8.78
CA ARG A 160 0.83 -13.17 8.38
C ARG A 160 0.52 -14.06 9.58
N LYS A 161 1.37 -14.08 10.60
CA LYS A 161 1.14 -14.82 11.85
C LYS A 161 -0.02 -14.27 12.69
N LEU A 162 -0.26 -12.96 12.62
CA LEU A 162 -1.36 -12.31 13.33
C LEU A 162 -2.72 -12.52 12.63
N GLY A 163 -2.71 -12.90 11.35
CA GLY A 163 -3.92 -13.06 10.56
C GLY A 163 -4.48 -11.73 10.03
N PRO A 164 -5.62 -11.77 9.31
CA PRO A 164 -6.23 -10.57 8.75
C PRO A 164 -6.64 -9.60 9.87
N TYR A 165 -6.31 -8.33 9.68
CA TYR A 165 -6.86 -7.27 10.52
C TYR A 165 -8.35 -7.15 10.18
N GLY A 166 -9.23 -7.33 11.19
CA GLY A 166 -10.67 -7.32 11.00
C GLY A 166 -11.08 -6.11 10.17
N ARG A 167 -11.30 -6.32 8.88
CA ARG A 167 -11.73 -5.24 8.00
C ARG A 167 -13.02 -4.70 8.55
N PRO A 168 -13.10 -3.45 9.04
CA PRO A 168 -14.36 -2.80 9.09
C PRO A 168 -14.91 -2.92 7.66
N SER A 169 -16.12 -3.44 7.54
CA SER A 169 -16.90 -3.39 6.31
C SER A 169 -16.59 -2.06 5.61
N PRO A 170 -16.31 -2.02 4.30
CA PRO A 170 -15.96 -0.76 3.67
C PRO A 170 -16.98 0.26 4.15
N ILE A 171 -16.51 1.19 4.99
CA ILE A 171 -17.35 2.30 5.39
C ILE A 171 -17.66 2.92 4.05
N ALA A 172 -18.89 2.78 3.61
CA ALA A 172 -19.41 3.55 2.51
C ALA A 172 -19.07 4.98 2.88
N VAL A 173 -17.99 5.50 2.30
CA VAL A 173 -17.67 6.91 2.43
C VAL A 173 -18.94 7.55 1.90
N PRO A 174 -19.72 8.27 2.72
CA PRO A 174 -20.86 8.98 2.19
C PRO A 174 -20.25 9.79 1.05
N MET A 175 -20.66 9.51 -0.17
CA MET A 175 -20.29 10.35 -1.29
C MET A 175 -20.62 11.75 -0.83
N LEU A 176 -19.59 12.60 -0.69
CA LEU A 176 -19.84 14.02 -0.51
C LEU A 176 -20.90 14.38 -1.53
N PRO A 177 -22.01 15.04 -1.10
CA PRO A 177 -23.01 15.50 -2.04
C PRO A 177 -22.29 16.23 -3.17
N THR A 178 -22.50 15.78 -4.39
CA THR A 178 -21.89 16.39 -5.60
C THR A 178 -22.48 17.76 -5.93
N ASP A 179 -23.40 18.20 -5.14
CA ASP A 179 -24.09 19.48 -5.18
C ASP A 179 -23.45 20.51 -4.22
N ILE A 180 -22.12 20.62 -4.27
CA ILE A 180 -21.46 21.85 -3.81
C ILE A 180 -21.86 22.91 -4.83
N ALA A 181 -22.88 23.69 -4.46
CA ALA A 181 -23.24 24.87 -5.25
C ALA A 181 -21.97 25.69 -5.53
N PRO A 182 -21.79 26.19 -6.74
CA PRO A 182 -20.62 27.00 -7.05
C PRO A 182 -20.57 28.16 -6.06
N VAL A 183 -19.43 28.29 -5.38
CA VAL A 183 -19.16 29.46 -4.52
C VAL A 183 -19.26 30.68 -5.41
N THR A 184 -20.34 31.41 -5.29
CA THR A 184 -20.46 32.68 -5.96
C THR A 184 -19.48 33.64 -5.29
N GLU A 185 -18.37 33.91 -5.97
CA GLU A 185 -17.46 34.99 -5.61
C GLU A 185 -18.20 36.32 -5.71
N THR A 186 -18.68 36.83 -4.58
CA THR A 186 -18.97 38.28 -4.43
C THR A 186 -19.16 38.62 -2.95
N GLU A 187 -18.08 38.81 -2.23
CA GLU A 187 -18.09 39.82 -1.18
C GLU A 187 -16.88 40.72 -1.35
N PRO A 188 -17.08 42.02 -1.54
CA PRO A 188 -16.00 43.01 -1.64
C PRO A 188 -15.33 43.15 -0.26
N VAL A 189 -14.03 43.02 -0.24
CA VAL A 189 -13.19 43.33 0.92
C VAL A 189 -13.34 44.81 1.19
N HIS A 190 -14.01 45.16 2.28
CA HIS A 190 -13.99 46.53 2.82
C HIS A 190 -12.58 46.82 3.34
N GLU A 191 -11.77 47.54 2.57
CA GLU A 191 -10.63 48.31 3.10
C GLU A 191 -11.15 49.33 4.09
N GLN A 192 -10.85 49.10 5.37
CA GLN A 192 -10.94 50.14 6.38
C GLN A 192 -9.55 50.76 6.53
N GLY A 193 -9.45 52.06 6.16
CA GLY A 193 -8.27 52.91 6.28
C GLY A 193 -7.85 53.22 7.72
#